data_deee9354d71ec9892652278d79784013
#
_entry.id   deee9354d71ec9892652278d79784013
#
_cell.length_a   1.000
_cell.length_b   1.000
_cell.length_c   1.000
_cell.angle_alpha   90.00
_cell.angle_beta   90.00
_cell.angle_gamma   90.00
#
_symmetry.space_group_name_H-M   'P 1'
#
loop_
_entity.id
_entity.type
_entity.pdbx_description
1 polymer ?
#
loop_
_entity_poly.entity_id
_entity_poly.type
_entity_poly.pdbx_seq_one_letter_code
_entity_poly.pdbx_strand_id
1 'polypeptide(L)'
;LNSDALVVGTLLPQVFLVIISSPIISILTPQFVGEDLESRKKLYFGLLSVTLFFATMIAVLFFIATPLYIGLIAKGSNPESMELIIKLARIQIWALIPNAAIAIQRSYNLSCKSFYKNEISLLLPSIVILVFLFYNRVDIQAFAYIYLFRAISQFILLTSWNELVVTSPIVMKAKLVEFCSKLKIPMITSIYLRSGSIIERSILTYS
;
A
#
# COMPACT_ATOMS: atom_id res chain seq x y z
N LEU A 1 -16.70 -19.46 -5.77
CA LEU A 1 -15.44 -20.10 -5.32
C LEU A 1 -14.20 -19.29 -5.72
N ASN A 2 -14.05 -18.89 -6.99
CA ASN A 2 -12.85 -18.17 -7.44
C ASN A 2 -12.83 -16.71 -6.98
N SER A 3 -13.98 -16.05 -6.87
CA SER A 3 -14.09 -14.67 -6.33
C SER A 3 -13.71 -14.60 -4.86
N ASP A 4 -14.11 -15.60 -4.09
CA ASP A 4 -13.84 -15.67 -2.65
C ASP A 4 -12.34 -15.87 -2.39
N ALA A 5 -11.68 -16.70 -3.20
CA ALA A 5 -10.24 -16.89 -3.17
C ALA A 5 -9.47 -15.57 -3.41
N LEU A 6 -9.93 -14.74 -4.34
CA LEU A 6 -9.33 -13.43 -4.59
C LEU A 6 -9.53 -12.50 -3.38
N VAL A 7 -10.74 -12.45 -2.82
CA VAL A 7 -11.04 -11.61 -1.65
C VAL A 7 -10.16 -12.01 -0.47
N VAL A 8 -10.09 -13.30 -0.14
CA VAL A 8 -9.26 -13.80 0.98
C VAL A 8 -7.78 -13.54 0.74
N GLY A 9 -7.28 -13.82 -0.47
CA GLY A 9 -5.87 -13.59 -0.81
C GLY A 9 -5.44 -12.13 -0.77
N THR A 10 -6.34 -11.18 -1.06
CA THR A 10 -6.06 -9.73 -1.07
C THR A 10 -6.36 -9.05 0.27
N LEU A 11 -7.09 -9.69 1.17
CA LEU A 11 -7.60 -9.08 2.40
C LEU A 11 -6.48 -8.51 3.27
N LEU A 12 -5.47 -9.30 3.57
CA LEU A 12 -4.39 -8.90 4.48
C LEU A 12 -3.53 -7.75 3.90
N PRO A 13 -3.06 -7.78 2.64
CA PRO A 13 -2.38 -6.64 2.04
C PRO A 13 -3.24 -5.37 2.01
N GLN A 14 -4.52 -5.47 1.67
CA GLN A 14 -5.42 -4.31 1.61
C GLN A 14 -5.66 -3.69 2.97
N VAL A 15 -5.91 -4.50 3.99
CA VAL A 15 -6.10 -4.03 5.37
C VAL A 15 -4.86 -3.30 5.86
N PHE A 16 -3.69 -3.88 5.65
CA PHE A 16 -2.42 -3.27 6.04
C PHE A 16 -2.22 -1.90 5.37
N LEU A 17 -2.52 -1.80 4.08
CA LEU A 17 -2.43 -0.55 3.32
C LEU A 17 -3.36 0.54 3.85
N VAL A 18 -4.62 0.19 4.11
CA VAL A 18 -5.61 1.17 4.58
C VAL A 18 -5.28 1.66 5.99
N ILE A 19 -4.79 0.78 6.86
CA ILE A 19 -4.39 1.13 8.22
C ILE A 19 -3.21 2.11 8.20
N ILE A 20 -2.25 1.94 7.29
CA ILE A 20 -1.02 2.73 7.27
C ILE A 20 -1.18 4.03 6.47
N SER A 21 -1.82 3.99 5.30
CA SER A 21 -1.81 5.13 4.37
C SER A 21 -2.55 6.36 4.89
N SER A 22 -3.70 6.19 5.54
CA SER A 22 -4.49 7.32 6.06
C SER A 22 -3.76 8.11 7.15
N PRO A 23 -3.19 7.48 8.21
CA PRO A 23 -2.39 8.18 9.21
C PRO A 23 -1.14 8.86 8.63
N ILE A 24 -0.47 8.23 7.66
CA ILE A 24 0.70 8.82 7.00
C ILE A 24 0.31 10.14 6.32
N ILE A 25 -0.75 10.15 5.52
CA ILE A 25 -1.18 11.36 4.81
C ILE A 25 -1.57 12.47 5.77
N SER A 26 -2.31 12.17 6.82
CA SER A 26 -2.79 13.16 7.79
C SER A 26 -1.66 13.82 8.60
N ILE A 27 -0.56 13.10 8.85
CA ILE A 27 0.58 13.62 9.62
C ILE A 27 1.61 14.29 8.71
N LEU A 28 1.94 13.65 7.57
CA LEU A 28 3.00 14.15 6.71
C LEU A 28 2.62 15.41 5.94
N THR A 29 1.36 15.56 5.53
CA THR A 29 0.95 16.75 4.77
C THR A 29 1.23 18.04 5.53
N PRO A 30 0.79 18.25 6.81
CA PRO A 30 1.14 19.43 7.56
C PRO A 30 2.64 19.56 7.86
N GLN A 31 3.38 18.47 8.07
CA GLN A 31 4.82 18.53 8.24
C GLN A 31 5.53 19.06 6.99
N PHE A 32 5.16 18.56 5.81
CA PHE A 32 5.70 19.05 4.55
C PHE A 32 5.37 20.52 4.30
N VAL A 33 4.19 20.98 4.67
CA VAL A 33 3.78 22.39 4.53
C VAL A 33 4.62 23.29 5.42
N GLY A 34 4.98 22.84 6.62
CA GLY A 34 5.79 23.62 7.58
C GLY A 34 7.29 23.72 7.23
N GLU A 35 7.78 22.95 6.26
CA GLU A 35 9.19 22.96 5.85
C GLU A 35 9.40 23.88 4.63
N ASP A 36 10.59 24.51 4.57
CA ASP A 36 11.05 25.20 3.37
C ASP A 36 11.27 24.19 2.22
N LEU A 37 11.37 24.69 1.00
CA LEU A 37 11.38 23.84 -0.21
C LEU A 37 12.51 22.79 -0.20
N GLU A 38 13.71 23.18 0.22
CA GLU A 38 14.87 22.28 0.23
C GLU A 38 14.75 21.21 1.32
N SER A 39 14.37 21.61 2.53
CA SER A 39 14.13 20.69 3.65
C SER A 39 12.99 19.73 3.36
N ARG A 40 11.94 20.20 2.69
CA ARG A 40 10.81 19.39 2.25
C ARG A 40 11.23 18.28 1.26
N LYS A 41 12.06 18.61 0.27
CA LYS A 41 12.61 17.64 -0.69
C LYS A 41 13.48 16.59 0.01
N LYS A 42 14.36 17.01 0.91
CA LYS A 42 15.20 16.12 1.71
C LYS A 42 14.36 15.18 2.59
N LEU A 43 13.35 15.72 3.25
CA LEU A 43 12.43 14.93 4.07
C LEU A 43 11.62 13.92 3.23
N TYR A 44 11.09 14.37 2.08
CA TYR A 44 10.36 13.51 1.15
C TYR A 44 11.21 12.31 0.70
N PHE A 45 12.40 12.57 0.16
CA PHE A 45 13.26 11.51 -0.35
C PHE A 45 13.68 10.52 0.74
N GLY A 46 14.00 11.04 1.91
CA GLY A 46 14.39 10.19 3.01
C GLY A 46 13.26 9.32 3.56
N LEU A 47 12.06 9.88 3.75
CA LEU A 47 10.90 9.10 4.16
C LEU A 47 10.54 8.06 3.11
N LEU A 48 10.61 8.42 1.82
CA LEU A 48 10.35 7.51 0.72
C LEU A 48 11.32 6.32 0.74
N SER A 49 12.63 6.58 0.86
CA SER A 49 13.66 5.54 0.89
C SER A 49 13.50 4.59 2.08
N VAL A 50 13.26 5.13 3.27
CA VAL A 50 13.05 4.34 4.48
C VAL A 50 11.76 3.51 4.38
N THR A 51 10.70 4.11 3.86
CA THR A 51 9.42 3.40 3.68
C THR A 51 9.54 2.27 2.66
N LEU A 52 10.21 2.50 1.53
CA LEU A 52 10.47 1.44 0.55
C LEU A 52 11.29 0.30 1.16
N PHE A 53 12.32 0.61 1.94
CA PHE A 53 13.12 -0.41 2.63
C PHE A 53 12.27 -1.26 3.59
N PHE A 54 11.51 -0.63 4.50
CA PHE A 54 10.67 -1.35 5.45
C PHE A 54 9.51 -2.09 4.76
N ALA A 55 8.88 -1.48 3.76
CA ALA A 55 7.82 -2.13 2.99
C ALA A 55 8.34 -3.38 2.27
N THR A 56 9.56 -3.34 1.74
CA THR A 56 10.20 -4.50 1.13
C THR A 56 10.47 -5.60 2.16
N MET A 57 11.01 -5.26 3.34
CA MET A 57 11.21 -6.23 4.41
C MET A 57 9.89 -6.89 4.84
N ILE A 58 8.86 -6.09 5.03
CA ILE A 58 7.52 -6.57 5.41
C ILE A 58 6.93 -7.46 4.30
N ALA A 59 7.07 -7.06 3.04
CA ALA A 59 6.59 -7.84 1.91
C ALA A 59 7.28 -9.21 1.84
N VAL A 60 8.59 -9.26 2.04
CA VAL A 60 9.36 -10.52 2.09
C VAL A 60 8.90 -11.41 3.25
N LEU A 61 8.73 -10.85 4.45
CA LEU A 61 8.24 -11.59 5.61
C LEU A 61 6.84 -12.17 5.35
N PHE A 62 5.91 -11.38 4.81
CA PHE A 62 4.58 -11.85 4.48
C PHE A 62 4.58 -12.88 3.35
N PHE A 63 5.47 -12.73 2.36
CA PHE A 63 5.62 -13.70 1.29
C PHE A 63 6.03 -15.08 1.81
N ILE A 64 6.96 -15.12 2.76
CA ILE A 64 7.40 -16.36 3.42
C ILE A 64 6.29 -16.90 4.32
N ALA A 65 5.62 -16.04 5.09
CA ALA A 65 4.56 -16.42 6.01
C ALA A 65 3.21 -16.72 5.34
N THR A 66 3.09 -16.52 4.01
CA THR A 66 1.81 -16.69 3.29
C THR A 66 1.11 -18.03 3.58
N PRO A 67 1.76 -19.20 3.54
CA PRO A 67 1.08 -20.46 3.81
C PRO A 67 0.52 -20.54 5.23
N LEU A 68 1.21 -19.93 6.21
CA LEU A 68 0.81 -19.96 7.61
C LEU A 68 -0.48 -19.15 7.85
N TYR A 69 -0.49 -17.87 7.43
CA TYR A 69 -1.66 -17.04 7.70
C TYR A 69 -2.86 -17.39 6.82
N ILE A 70 -2.64 -17.85 5.57
CA ILE A 70 -3.74 -18.36 4.74
C ILE A 70 -4.33 -19.64 5.33
N GLY A 71 -3.51 -20.55 5.87
CA GLY A 71 -3.99 -21.73 6.58
C GLY A 71 -4.85 -21.42 7.80
N LEU A 72 -4.65 -20.25 8.42
CA LEU A 72 -5.48 -19.77 9.55
C LEU A 72 -6.80 -19.14 9.07
N ILE A 73 -6.76 -18.34 8.00
CA ILE A 73 -7.92 -17.56 7.51
C ILE A 73 -8.86 -18.42 6.65
N ALA A 74 -8.30 -19.28 5.80
CA ALA A 74 -9.05 -20.11 4.86
C ALA A 74 -9.28 -21.54 5.40
N LYS A 75 -9.42 -21.67 6.71
CA LYS A 75 -9.64 -22.97 7.37
C LYS A 75 -10.94 -23.60 6.88
N GLY A 76 -10.85 -24.75 6.24
CA GLY A 76 -12.03 -25.44 5.64
C GLY A 76 -12.12 -25.34 4.11
N SER A 77 -11.25 -24.58 3.45
CA SER A 77 -11.13 -24.60 2.00
C SER A 77 -10.54 -25.93 1.50
N ASN A 78 -10.98 -26.37 0.30
CA ASN A 78 -10.37 -27.53 -0.33
C ASN A 78 -8.90 -27.23 -0.74
N PRO A 79 -8.05 -28.27 -0.93
CA PRO A 79 -6.61 -28.08 -1.23
C PRO A 79 -6.34 -27.25 -2.48
N GLU A 80 -7.13 -27.41 -3.54
CA GLU A 80 -6.97 -26.66 -4.80
C GLU A 80 -7.26 -25.16 -4.62
N SER A 81 -8.32 -24.83 -3.87
CA SER A 81 -8.64 -23.43 -3.53
C SER A 81 -7.58 -22.82 -2.65
N MET A 82 -7.02 -23.58 -1.70
CA MET A 82 -5.96 -23.12 -0.82
C MET A 82 -4.69 -22.75 -1.61
N GLU A 83 -4.28 -23.58 -2.57
CA GLU A 83 -3.12 -23.32 -3.42
C GLU A 83 -3.33 -22.04 -4.26
N LEU A 84 -4.53 -21.87 -4.84
CA LEU A 84 -4.89 -20.69 -5.59
C LEU A 84 -4.83 -19.42 -4.71
N ILE A 85 -5.40 -19.47 -3.51
CA ILE A 85 -5.37 -18.35 -2.55
C ILE A 85 -3.94 -17.96 -2.20
N ILE A 86 -3.07 -18.94 -1.90
CA ILE A 86 -1.66 -18.69 -1.60
C ILE A 86 -0.95 -18.02 -2.79
N LYS A 87 -1.21 -18.50 -4.01
CA LYS A 87 -0.62 -17.93 -5.23
C LYS A 87 -1.05 -16.47 -5.44
N LEU A 88 -2.34 -16.19 -5.31
CA LEU A 88 -2.91 -14.85 -5.43
C LEU A 88 -2.36 -13.91 -4.34
N ALA A 89 -2.31 -14.36 -3.08
CA ALA A 89 -1.76 -13.60 -1.98
C ALA A 89 -0.29 -13.25 -2.19
N ARG A 90 0.53 -14.18 -2.67
CA ARG A 90 1.94 -13.93 -2.98
C ARG A 90 2.14 -12.88 -4.06
N ILE A 91 1.29 -12.83 -5.08
CA ILE A 91 1.32 -11.77 -6.11
C ILE A 91 0.96 -10.42 -5.47
N GLN A 92 -0.11 -10.40 -4.68
CA GLN A 92 -0.64 -9.16 -4.10
C GLN A 92 0.27 -8.54 -3.03
N ILE A 93 1.06 -9.35 -2.30
CA ILE A 93 2.00 -8.87 -1.30
C ILE A 93 3.00 -7.87 -1.89
N TRP A 94 3.44 -8.07 -3.12
CA TRP A 94 4.37 -7.15 -3.77
C TRP A 94 3.78 -5.76 -4.02
N ALA A 95 2.45 -5.64 -4.07
CA ALA A 95 1.79 -4.34 -4.15
C ALA A 95 1.91 -3.52 -2.85
N LEU A 96 2.30 -4.11 -1.71
CA LEU A 96 2.57 -3.39 -0.47
C LEU A 96 3.65 -2.33 -0.66
N ILE A 97 4.70 -2.64 -1.42
CA ILE A 97 5.86 -1.76 -1.62
C ILE A 97 5.46 -0.44 -2.29
N PRO A 98 4.91 -0.44 -3.53
CA PRO A 98 4.50 0.81 -4.17
C PRO A 98 3.38 1.52 -3.40
N ASN A 99 2.42 0.79 -2.84
CA ASN A 99 1.31 1.41 -2.13
C ASN A 99 1.74 2.12 -0.83
N ALA A 100 2.70 1.58 -0.07
CA ALA A 100 3.24 2.26 1.10
C ALA A 100 3.92 3.59 0.71
N ALA A 101 4.65 3.61 -0.39
CA ALA A 101 5.30 4.80 -0.93
C ALA A 101 4.28 5.83 -1.46
N ILE A 102 3.18 5.41 -2.07
CA ILE A 102 2.12 6.27 -2.60
C ILE A 102 1.57 7.22 -1.52
N ALA A 103 1.43 6.77 -0.27
CA ALA A 103 0.94 7.62 0.81
C ALA A 103 1.86 8.83 1.06
N ILE A 104 3.18 8.63 1.04
CA ILE A 104 4.17 9.70 1.20
C ILE A 104 4.16 10.64 -0.01
N GLN A 105 4.13 10.07 -1.21
CA GLN A 105 4.10 10.83 -2.47
C GLN A 105 2.84 11.73 -2.56
N ARG A 106 1.68 11.19 -2.16
CA ARG A 106 0.42 11.96 -2.11
C ARG A 106 0.53 13.10 -1.11
N SER A 107 1.07 12.87 0.08
CA SER A 107 1.28 13.92 1.10
C SER A 107 2.20 15.02 0.59
N TYR A 108 3.29 14.64 -0.09
CA TYR A 108 4.22 15.58 -0.70
C TYR A 108 3.55 16.42 -1.80
N ASN A 109 2.86 15.78 -2.74
CA ASN A 109 2.15 16.48 -3.82
C ASN A 109 1.04 17.41 -3.29
N LEU A 110 0.33 17.02 -2.22
CA LEU A 110 -0.65 17.86 -1.54
C LEU A 110 0.01 19.10 -0.93
N SER A 111 1.17 18.95 -0.29
CA SER A 111 1.92 20.06 0.29
C SER A 111 2.46 21.05 -0.77
N CYS A 112 2.72 20.55 -1.99
CA CYS A 112 3.11 21.35 -3.15
C CYS A 112 1.91 21.89 -3.96
N LYS A 113 0.67 21.71 -3.46
CA LYS A 113 -0.58 22.11 -4.12
C LYS A 113 -0.78 21.45 -5.50
N SER A 114 -0.12 20.33 -5.76
CA SER A 114 -0.21 19.57 -7.01
C SER A 114 -1.34 18.53 -6.96
N PHE A 115 -2.56 18.98 -6.71
CA PHE A 115 -3.75 18.11 -6.55
C PHE A 115 -4.02 17.27 -7.79
N TYR A 116 -3.89 17.85 -8.98
CA TYR A 116 -4.13 17.17 -10.25
C TYR A 116 -3.24 15.95 -10.45
N LYS A 117 -1.99 15.99 -9.95
CA LYS A 117 -1.06 14.87 -10.05
C LYS A 117 -1.55 13.65 -9.27
N ASN A 118 -2.13 13.88 -8.08
CA ASN A 118 -2.72 12.82 -7.27
C ASN A 118 -3.92 12.17 -7.98
N GLU A 119 -4.80 12.97 -8.58
CA GLU A 119 -6.00 12.47 -9.24
C GLU A 119 -5.69 11.77 -10.57
N ILE A 120 -4.83 12.36 -11.40
CA ILE A 120 -4.40 11.73 -12.66
C ILE A 120 -3.70 10.39 -12.41
N SER A 121 -2.83 10.32 -11.40
CA SER A 121 -2.14 9.08 -11.07
C SER A 121 -3.07 7.95 -10.62
N LEU A 122 -4.24 8.28 -10.10
CA LEU A 122 -5.28 7.31 -9.72
C LEU A 122 -6.14 6.92 -10.94
N LEU A 123 -6.57 7.91 -11.71
CA LEU A 123 -7.53 7.72 -12.81
C LEU A 123 -6.88 7.02 -14.01
N LEU A 124 -5.68 7.45 -14.42
CA LEU A 124 -5.05 6.97 -15.64
C LEU A 124 -4.79 5.46 -15.62
N PRO A 125 -4.15 4.85 -14.60
CA PRO A 125 -4.00 3.40 -14.54
C PRO A 125 -5.35 2.68 -14.48
N SER A 126 -6.35 3.27 -13.82
CA SER A 126 -7.69 2.67 -13.69
C SER A 126 -8.41 2.62 -15.03
N ILE A 127 -8.30 3.68 -15.84
CA ILE A 127 -8.87 3.73 -17.20
C ILE A 127 -8.17 2.70 -18.10
N VAL A 128 -6.83 2.64 -18.08
CA VAL A 128 -6.06 1.66 -18.86
C VAL A 128 -6.50 0.23 -18.54
N ILE A 129 -6.64 -0.07 -17.25
CA ILE A 129 -7.11 -1.39 -16.79
C ILE A 129 -8.53 -1.67 -17.27
N LEU A 130 -9.44 -0.70 -17.16
CA LEU A 130 -10.82 -0.86 -17.59
C LEU A 130 -10.91 -1.15 -19.10
N VAL A 131 -10.15 -0.41 -19.91
CA VAL A 131 -10.04 -0.66 -21.35
C VAL A 131 -9.48 -2.05 -21.64
N PHE A 132 -8.41 -2.45 -20.92
CA PHE A 132 -7.82 -3.78 -21.09
C PHE A 132 -8.81 -4.90 -20.76
N LEU A 133 -9.57 -4.77 -19.65
CA LEU A 133 -10.58 -5.74 -19.22
C LEU A 133 -11.75 -5.82 -20.19
N PHE A 134 -12.08 -4.72 -20.87
CA PHE A 134 -13.16 -4.70 -21.86
C PHE A 134 -12.84 -5.53 -23.10
N TYR A 135 -11.57 -5.52 -23.52
CA TYR A 135 -11.14 -6.25 -24.72
C TYR A 135 -10.65 -7.69 -24.46
N ASN A 136 -10.34 -8.03 -23.20
CA ASN A 136 -9.74 -9.32 -22.88
C ASN A 136 -10.57 -10.08 -21.84
N ARG A 137 -10.75 -11.38 -22.06
CA ARG A 137 -11.23 -12.28 -21.01
C ARG A 137 -10.07 -12.58 -20.06
N VAL A 138 -10.18 -12.10 -18.83
CA VAL A 138 -9.09 -12.13 -17.86
C VAL A 138 -9.34 -13.25 -16.85
N ASP A 139 -8.35 -14.11 -16.69
CA ASP A 139 -8.30 -15.09 -15.60
C ASP A 139 -8.05 -14.41 -14.24
N ILE A 140 -8.44 -15.08 -13.18
CA ILE A 140 -8.35 -14.54 -11.82
C ILE A 140 -6.89 -14.23 -11.40
N GLN A 141 -5.93 -15.00 -11.90
CA GLN A 141 -4.51 -14.74 -11.68
C GLN A 141 -4.06 -13.47 -12.39
N ALA A 142 -4.49 -13.28 -13.64
CA ALA A 142 -4.21 -12.07 -14.39
C ALA A 142 -4.81 -10.83 -13.70
N PHE A 143 -5.96 -10.97 -13.03
CA PHE A 143 -6.54 -9.89 -12.22
C PHE A 143 -5.63 -9.48 -11.05
N ALA A 144 -4.96 -10.43 -10.40
CA ALA A 144 -3.98 -10.12 -9.35
C ALA A 144 -2.76 -9.35 -9.89
N TYR A 145 -2.26 -9.70 -11.07
CA TYR A 145 -1.18 -8.95 -11.74
C TYR A 145 -1.62 -7.55 -12.19
N ILE A 146 -2.86 -7.40 -12.65
CA ILE A 146 -3.44 -6.10 -13.02
C ILE A 146 -3.46 -5.15 -11.81
N TYR A 147 -3.83 -5.66 -10.64
CA TYR A 147 -3.81 -4.86 -9.41
C TYR A 147 -2.38 -4.43 -9.03
N LEU A 148 -1.41 -5.33 -9.14
CA LEU A 148 0.01 -5.01 -8.92
C LEU A 148 0.50 -3.96 -9.93
N PHE A 149 0.16 -4.13 -11.20
CA PHE A 149 0.48 -3.16 -12.27
C PHE A 149 -0.09 -1.77 -11.97
N ARG A 150 -1.35 -1.71 -11.50
CA ARG A 150 -1.97 -0.45 -11.06
C ARG A 150 -1.16 0.25 -9.98
N ALA A 151 -0.74 -0.48 -8.95
CA ALA A 151 0.02 0.09 -7.84
C ALA A 151 1.39 0.61 -8.31
N ILE A 152 2.09 -0.15 -9.16
CA ILE A 152 3.38 0.25 -9.73
C ILE A 152 3.22 1.49 -10.62
N SER A 153 2.23 1.49 -11.52
CA SER A 153 1.97 2.62 -12.42
C SER A 153 1.63 3.88 -11.64
N GLN A 154 0.81 3.78 -10.61
CA GLN A 154 0.47 4.91 -9.74
C GLN A 154 1.70 5.44 -9.01
N PHE A 155 2.54 4.57 -8.47
CA PHE A 155 3.80 4.95 -7.82
C PHE A 155 4.71 5.72 -8.78
N ILE A 156 4.90 5.24 -10.00
CA ILE A 156 5.74 5.88 -11.02
C ILE A 156 5.21 7.27 -11.38
N LEU A 157 3.90 7.40 -11.60
CA LEU A 157 3.25 8.66 -11.97
C LEU A 157 3.30 9.71 -10.85
N LEU A 158 3.24 9.27 -9.58
CA LEU A 158 3.32 10.16 -8.42
C LEU A 158 4.74 10.63 -8.12
N THR A 159 5.76 9.85 -8.51
CA THR A 159 7.16 10.18 -8.18
C THR A 159 7.56 11.50 -8.83
N SER A 160 8.12 12.39 -8.01
CA SER A 160 8.70 13.66 -8.49
C SER A 160 10.19 13.44 -8.79
N TRP A 161 10.46 12.86 -9.95
CA TRP A 161 11.81 12.42 -10.37
C TRP A 161 12.85 13.54 -10.33
N ASN A 162 12.46 14.77 -10.70
CA ASN A 162 13.36 15.94 -10.74
C ASN A 162 13.70 16.50 -9.36
N GLU A 163 13.06 15.98 -8.31
CA GLU A 163 13.20 16.47 -6.93
C GLU A 163 13.90 15.47 -6.02
N LEU A 164 14.43 14.38 -6.58
CA LEU A 164 15.17 13.38 -5.83
C LEU A 164 16.53 13.95 -5.39
N VAL A 165 16.68 14.20 -4.09
CA VAL A 165 17.91 14.72 -3.47
C VAL A 165 18.45 13.70 -2.48
N VAL A 166 19.71 13.32 -2.65
CA VAL A 166 20.39 12.43 -1.70
C VAL A 166 20.60 13.16 -0.39
N THR A 167 20.08 12.63 0.70
CA THR A 167 20.14 13.25 2.04
C THR A 167 21.09 12.46 2.95
N SER A 168 21.79 13.17 3.82
CA SER A 168 22.61 12.56 4.87
C SER A 168 21.71 11.76 5.85
N PRO A 169 22.08 10.52 6.20
CA PRO A 169 21.28 9.67 7.09
C PRO A 169 21.14 10.20 8.51
N ILE A 170 22.07 11.06 8.95
CA ILE A 170 22.08 11.59 10.31
C ILE A 170 20.94 12.61 10.53
N VAL A 171 20.76 13.55 9.60
CA VAL A 171 19.68 14.56 9.68
C VAL A 171 18.31 13.88 9.58
N MET A 172 18.22 12.80 8.83
CA MET A 172 17.03 11.99 8.67
C MET A 172 16.61 11.29 9.94
N LYS A 173 17.55 10.77 10.74
CA LYS A 173 17.25 9.96 11.95
C LYS A 173 16.37 10.73 12.95
N ALA A 174 16.66 11.99 13.23
CA ALA A 174 15.89 12.80 14.16
C ALA A 174 14.45 13.02 13.68
N LYS A 175 14.27 13.39 12.40
CA LYS A 175 12.94 13.60 11.79
C LYS A 175 12.13 12.29 11.67
N LEU A 176 12.81 11.16 11.43
CA LEU A 176 12.16 9.84 11.44
C LEU A 176 11.66 9.44 12.83
N VAL A 177 12.45 9.63 13.87
CA VAL A 177 12.03 9.35 15.24
C VAL A 177 10.82 10.20 15.63
N GLU A 178 10.83 11.48 15.30
CA GLU A 178 9.69 12.39 15.52
C GLU A 178 8.46 11.90 14.76
N PHE A 179 8.61 11.57 13.48
CA PHE A 179 7.53 11.03 12.64
C PHE A 179 6.95 9.73 13.24
N CYS A 180 7.80 8.75 13.56
CA CYS A 180 7.36 7.50 14.19
C CYS A 180 6.63 7.73 15.51
N SER A 181 7.05 8.71 16.32
CA SER A 181 6.38 9.03 17.58
C SER A 181 4.97 9.59 17.35
N LYS A 182 4.80 10.44 16.34
CA LYS A 182 3.50 11.03 15.96
C LYS A 182 2.56 10.01 15.29
N LEU A 183 3.09 8.99 14.64
CA LEU A 183 2.30 7.93 14.00
C LEU A 183 1.61 6.98 14.98
N LYS A 184 2.12 6.80 16.20
CA LYS A 184 1.62 5.79 17.15
C LYS A 184 0.12 5.90 17.40
N ILE A 185 -0.37 7.08 17.78
CA ILE A 185 -1.78 7.28 18.13
C ILE A 185 -2.70 7.11 16.91
N PRO A 186 -2.47 7.79 15.76
CA PRO A 186 -3.31 7.61 14.58
C PRO A 186 -3.28 6.17 14.02
N MET A 187 -2.17 5.45 14.14
CA MET A 187 -2.12 4.04 13.75
C MET A 187 -2.99 3.16 14.65
N ILE A 188 -2.90 3.33 15.97
CA ILE A 188 -3.75 2.59 16.93
C ILE A 188 -5.23 2.88 16.65
N THR A 189 -5.59 4.14 16.43
CA THR A 189 -6.96 4.53 16.09
C THR A 189 -7.41 3.91 14.76
N SER A 190 -6.56 3.91 13.73
CA SER A 190 -6.85 3.26 12.44
C SER A 190 -7.05 1.75 12.60
N ILE A 191 -6.24 1.07 13.38
CA ILE A 191 -6.37 -0.36 13.68
C ILE A 191 -7.71 -0.62 14.38
N TYR A 192 -8.03 0.15 15.41
CA TYR A 192 -9.28 0.01 16.16
C TYR A 192 -10.51 0.19 15.27
N LEU A 193 -10.57 1.27 14.49
CA LEU A 193 -11.70 1.57 13.60
C LEU A 193 -11.86 0.55 12.48
N ARG A 194 -10.79 -0.09 12.04
CA ARG A 194 -10.81 -1.08 10.95
C ARG A 194 -10.93 -2.52 11.41
N SER A 195 -10.63 -2.82 12.67
CA SER A 195 -10.78 -4.18 13.21
C SER A 195 -12.22 -4.67 13.13
N GLY A 196 -13.21 -3.81 13.36
CA GLY A 196 -14.62 -4.14 13.19
C GLY A 196 -14.97 -4.66 11.79
N SER A 197 -14.50 -3.98 10.74
CA SER A 197 -14.77 -4.39 9.36
C SER A 197 -14.05 -5.69 8.95
N ILE A 198 -12.92 -6.01 9.58
CA ILE A 198 -12.19 -7.26 9.36
C ILE A 198 -12.94 -8.42 9.99
N ILE A 199 -13.39 -8.25 11.24
CA ILE A 199 -14.16 -9.25 12.00
C ILE A 199 -15.47 -9.55 11.27
N GLU A 200 -16.20 -8.50 10.84
CA GLU A 200 -17.45 -8.64 10.10
C GLU A 200 -17.27 -9.44 8.80
N ARG A 201 -16.24 -9.12 8.00
CA ARG A 201 -15.93 -9.88 6.78
C ARG A 201 -15.50 -11.31 7.06
N SER A 202 -14.76 -11.55 8.14
CA SER A 202 -14.38 -12.91 8.53
C SER A 202 -15.59 -13.75 8.90
N ILE A 203 -16.56 -13.19 9.62
CA ILE A 203 -17.81 -13.89 10.01
C ILE A 203 -18.63 -14.23 8.76
N LEU A 204 -18.76 -13.30 7.80
CA LEU A 204 -19.51 -13.52 6.56
C LEU A 204 -18.89 -14.58 5.64
N THR A 205 -17.59 -14.87 5.81
CA THR A 205 -16.92 -15.92 5.03
C THR A 205 -17.15 -17.32 5.61
N TYR A 206 -17.61 -17.41 6.89
CA TYR A 206 -17.89 -18.67 7.58
C TYR A 206 -19.39 -19.06 7.58
N SER A 207 -20.27 -18.17 7.13
CA SER A 207 -21.72 -18.43 6.97
C SER A 207 -22.05 -18.84 5.53
#